data_2e967b36a76abf55b9aafcbe92d327fa
#
_entry.id   2e967b36a76abf55b9aafcbe92d327fa
#
_cell.length_a   1.000
_cell.length_b   1.000
_cell.length_c   1.000
_cell.angle_alpha   90.00
_cell.angle_beta   90.00
_cell.angle_gamma   90.00
#
_symmetry.space_group_name_H-M   'P 1'
#
loop_
_entity.id
_entity.type
_entity.pdbx_description
1 polymer ?
#
loop_
_entity_poly.entity_id
_entity_poly.type
_entity_poly.pdbx_seq_one_letter_code
_entity_poly.pdbx_strand_id
1 'polypeptide(L)'
;TIENLKKSDQSIKFYVEKNKRENSNFNYRKNELILKENFFDNSHEVIFRSLSDLIHLVGKKPNFVRGKKIENILSKIKVQKLRKETLGGCVIKMVNHTVILTKEE
;
A
#
# COMPACT_ATOMS: atom_id res chain seq x y z
N THR A 1 -1.18 -14.82 25.34
CA THR A 1 -0.06 -15.77 25.35
C THR A 1 0.83 -15.58 24.13
N ILE A 2 2.06 -16.05 24.23
CA ILE A 2 3.03 -15.95 23.12
C ILE A 2 2.52 -16.69 21.88
N GLU A 3 1.88 -17.82 22.04
CA GLU A 3 1.30 -18.57 20.91
C GLU A 3 0.20 -17.80 20.19
N ASN A 4 -0.68 -17.13 20.94
CA ASN A 4 -1.75 -16.33 20.36
C ASN A 4 -1.19 -15.14 19.59
N LEU A 5 -0.15 -14.50 20.10
CA LEU A 5 0.52 -13.40 19.41
C LEU A 5 1.15 -13.88 18.12
N LYS A 6 1.81 -15.03 18.12
CA LYS A 6 2.42 -15.61 16.92
C LYS A 6 1.36 -15.94 15.87
N LYS A 7 0.25 -16.54 16.27
CA LYS A 7 -0.85 -16.86 15.34
C LYS A 7 -1.45 -15.60 14.73
N SER A 8 -1.68 -14.57 15.55
CA SER A 8 -2.18 -13.27 15.07
C SER A 8 -1.25 -12.65 14.04
N ASP A 9 0.06 -12.62 14.33
CA ASP A 9 1.04 -12.06 13.42
C ASP A 9 1.11 -12.84 12.11
N GLN A 10 1.06 -14.16 12.17
CA GLN A 10 1.04 -15.01 10.98
C GLN A 10 -0.21 -14.78 10.14
N SER A 11 -1.37 -14.61 10.79
CA SER A 11 -2.62 -14.31 10.09
C SER A 11 -2.55 -12.96 9.38
N ILE A 12 -2.00 -11.96 10.05
CA ILE A 12 -1.84 -10.63 9.45
C ILE A 12 -0.90 -10.71 8.24
N LYS A 13 0.22 -11.39 8.37
CA LYS A 13 1.18 -11.58 7.26
C LYS A 13 0.50 -12.27 6.07
N PHE A 14 -0.30 -13.29 6.33
CA PHE A 14 -1.03 -14.00 5.28
C PHE A 14 -1.94 -13.03 4.52
N TYR A 15 -2.73 -12.23 5.22
CA TYR A 15 -3.64 -11.28 4.60
C TYR A 15 -2.92 -10.15 3.89
N VAL A 16 -1.78 -9.72 4.40
CA VAL A 16 -0.96 -8.71 3.72
C VAL A 16 -0.46 -9.24 2.37
N GLU A 17 0.10 -10.45 2.36
CA GLU A 17 0.59 -11.06 1.12
C GLU A 17 -0.54 -11.33 0.14
N LYS A 18 -1.67 -11.81 0.64
CA LYS A 18 -2.85 -12.03 -0.18
C LYS A 18 -3.34 -10.72 -0.82
N ASN A 19 -3.41 -9.65 -0.04
CA ASN A 19 -3.86 -8.34 -0.51
C ASN A 19 -2.93 -7.81 -1.61
N LYS A 20 -1.62 -7.89 -1.40
CA LYS A 20 -0.65 -7.44 -2.39
C LYS A 20 -0.74 -8.24 -3.69
N ARG A 21 -0.93 -9.54 -3.59
CA ARG A 21 -0.98 -10.44 -4.74
C ARG A 21 -2.28 -10.32 -5.53
N GLU A 22 -3.42 -10.29 -4.84
CA GLU A 22 -4.73 -10.36 -5.48
C GLU A 22 -5.31 -9.00 -5.86
N ASN A 23 -4.98 -7.96 -5.12
CA ASN A 23 -5.60 -6.65 -5.27
C ASN A 23 -4.67 -5.59 -5.83
N SER A 24 -3.54 -5.99 -6.38
CA SER A 24 -2.66 -5.09 -7.10
C SER A 24 -2.17 -5.74 -8.39
N ASN A 25 -1.98 -4.92 -9.42
CA ASN A 25 -1.48 -5.38 -10.72
C ASN A 25 -0.43 -4.42 -11.22
N PHE A 26 0.65 -4.97 -11.80
CA PHE A 26 1.67 -4.14 -12.42
C PHE A 26 1.40 -4.00 -13.91
N ASN A 27 1.34 -2.75 -14.38
CA ASN A 27 1.20 -2.46 -15.80
C ASN A 27 2.59 -2.18 -16.38
N TYR A 28 3.14 -3.16 -17.10
CA TYR A 28 4.50 -3.07 -17.64
C TYR A 28 4.65 -2.01 -18.73
N ARG A 29 3.59 -1.70 -19.46
CA ARG A 29 3.64 -0.68 -20.52
C ARG A 29 3.86 0.72 -19.95
N LYS A 30 3.16 1.03 -18.87
CA LYS A 30 3.23 2.35 -18.24
C LYS A 30 4.14 2.38 -17.02
N ASN A 31 4.67 1.22 -16.65
CA ASN A 31 5.52 1.08 -15.46
C ASN A 31 4.80 1.57 -14.19
N GLU A 32 3.54 1.18 -14.05
CA GLU A 32 2.68 1.58 -12.94
C GLU A 32 2.21 0.36 -12.16
N LEU A 33 2.16 0.48 -10.84
CA LEU A 33 1.51 -0.51 -9.97
C LEU A 33 0.12 0.01 -9.63
N ILE A 34 -0.90 -0.76 -9.99
CA ILE A 34 -2.30 -0.36 -9.83
C ILE A 34 -2.90 -1.10 -8.64
N LEU A 35 -3.43 -0.36 -7.68
CA LEU A 35 -4.11 -0.91 -6.52
C LEU A 35 -5.62 -0.84 -6.77
N LYS A 36 -6.25 -2.02 -6.83
CA LYS A 36 -7.69 -2.12 -7.06
C LYS A 36 -8.45 -1.60 -5.84
N GLU A 37 -9.72 -1.27 -6.04
CA GLU A 37 -10.58 -0.81 -4.94
C GLU A 37 -10.62 -1.80 -3.78
N ASN A 38 -10.63 -3.10 -4.09
CA ASN A 38 -10.64 -4.17 -3.09
C ASN A 38 -9.40 -4.19 -2.19
N PHE A 39 -8.31 -3.57 -2.62
CA PHE A 39 -7.10 -3.45 -1.81
C PHE A 39 -7.42 -2.77 -0.47
N PHE A 40 -8.37 -1.85 -0.48
CA PHE A 40 -8.75 -1.06 0.69
C PHE A 40 -9.94 -1.65 1.46
N ASP A 41 -10.42 -2.85 1.08
CA ASP A 41 -11.50 -3.56 1.74
C ASP A 41 -10.97 -4.56 2.77
N ASN A 42 -9.91 -4.22 3.46
CA ASN A 42 -9.26 -5.06 4.46
C ASN A 42 -9.21 -4.32 5.80
N SER A 43 -8.75 -4.99 6.85
CA SER A 43 -8.51 -4.31 8.12
C SER A 43 -7.45 -3.23 7.93
N HIS A 44 -7.50 -2.20 8.79
CA HIS A 44 -6.55 -1.10 8.72
C HIS A 44 -5.09 -1.59 8.76
N GLU A 45 -4.79 -2.55 9.63
CA GLU A 45 -3.44 -3.11 9.77
C GLU A 45 -2.97 -3.77 8.47
N VAL A 46 -3.85 -4.52 7.81
CA VAL A 46 -3.52 -5.17 6.53
C VAL A 46 -3.27 -4.12 5.44
N ILE A 47 -4.13 -3.13 5.35
CA ILE A 47 -3.97 -2.05 4.36
C ILE A 47 -2.67 -1.30 4.61
N PHE A 48 -2.40 -0.92 5.86
CA PHE A 48 -1.21 -0.18 6.25
C PHE A 48 0.06 -0.91 5.85
N ARG A 49 0.18 -2.18 6.26
CA ARG A 49 1.37 -2.99 5.95
C ARG A 49 1.53 -3.25 4.46
N SER A 50 0.41 -3.55 3.78
CA SER A 50 0.42 -3.79 2.33
C SER A 50 0.89 -2.56 1.57
N LEU A 51 0.35 -1.40 1.89
CA LEU A 51 0.72 -0.16 1.22
C LEU A 51 2.17 0.23 1.51
N SER A 52 2.61 0.10 2.76
CA SER A 52 4.00 0.37 3.14
C SER A 52 4.97 -0.50 2.35
N ASP A 53 4.68 -1.80 2.24
CA ASP A 53 5.50 -2.75 1.48
C ASP A 53 5.57 -2.38 0.00
N LEU A 54 4.43 -2.01 -0.60
CA LEU A 54 4.38 -1.68 -2.03
C LEU A 54 5.06 -0.34 -2.34
N ILE A 55 4.93 0.65 -1.46
CA ILE A 55 5.66 1.92 -1.61
C ILE A 55 7.16 1.67 -1.56
N HIS A 56 7.61 0.83 -0.64
CA HIS A 56 9.02 0.47 -0.52
C HIS A 56 9.50 -0.27 -1.77
N LEU A 57 8.70 -1.18 -2.28
CA LEU A 57 9.01 -1.95 -3.48
C LEU A 57 9.16 -1.05 -4.72
N VAL A 58 8.22 -0.14 -4.91
CA VAL A 58 8.19 0.76 -6.08
C VAL A 58 9.25 1.85 -5.96
N GLY A 59 9.37 2.46 -4.80
CA GLY A 59 10.27 3.58 -4.56
C GLY A 59 11.74 3.21 -4.52
N LYS A 60 12.05 1.98 -4.13
CA LYS A 60 13.41 1.43 -4.05
C LYS A 60 14.37 2.24 -3.18
N LYS A 61 13.85 2.92 -2.16
CA LYS A 61 14.67 3.61 -1.17
C LYS A 61 15.17 2.60 -0.12
N PRO A 62 16.35 2.84 0.50
CA PRO A 62 16.90 1.88 1.47
C PRO A 62 16.06 1.71 2.72
N ASN A 63 15.34 2.73 3.16
CA ASN A 63 14.53 2.68 4.38
C ASN A 63 13.05 2.74 4.07
N PHE A 64 12.24 2.08 4.92
CA PHE A 64 10.79 2.18 4.83
C PHE A 64 10.33 3.57 5.24
N VAL A 65 9.18 3.99 4.69
CA VAL A 65 8.55 5.26 5.02
C VAL A 65 8.00 5.19 6.45
N ARG A 66 8.05 6.32 7.16
CA ARG A 66 7.49 6.42 8.52
C ARG A 66 5.99 6.18 8.52
N GLY A 67 5.52 5.47 9.55
CA GLY A 67 4.10 5.09 9.66
C GLY A 67 3.15 6.28 9.61
N LYS A 68 3.53 7.40 10.23
CA LYS A 68 2.71 8.60 10.23
C LYS A 68 2.40 9.11 8.82
N LYS A 69 3.38 9.03 7.92
CA LYS A 69 3.20 9.46 6.53
C LYS A 69 2.28 8.50 5.76
N ILE A 70 2.39 7.20 6.03
CA ILE A 70 1.48 6.20 5.45
C ILE A 70 0.05 6.48 5.94
N GLU A 71 -0.13 6.76 7.23
CA GLU A 71 -1.45 7.07 7.79
C GLU A 71 -2.07 8.30 7.14
N ASN A 72 -1.28 9.33 6.87
CA ASN A 72 -1.77 10.52 6.18
C ASN A 72 -2.29 10.20 4.79
N ILE A 73 -1.55 9.38 4.03
CA ILE A 73 -1.97 8.95 2.70
C ILE A 73 -3.27 8.15 2.78
N LEU A 74 -3.36 7.20 3.71
CA LEU A 74 -4.57 6.38 3.89
C LEU A 74 -5.77 7.23 4.25
N SER A 75 -5.60 8.24 5.09
CA SER A 75 -6.68 9.17 5.44
C SER A 75 -7.22 9.90 4.21
N LYS A 76 -6.32 10.36 3.34
CA LYS A 76 -6.71 11.06 2.11
C LYS A 76 -7.41 10.14 1.13
N ILE A 77 -6.95 8.90 1.01
CA ILE A 77 -7.59 7.88 0.16
C ILE A 77 -9.01 7.60 0.66
N LYS A 78 -9.16 7.44 1.97
CA LYS A 78 -10.45 7.11 2.58
C LYS A 78 -11.52 8.17 2.28
N VAL A 79 -11.14 9.44 2.29
CA VAL A 79 -12.07 10.55 2.00
C VAL A 79 -12.03 10.99 0.55
N GLN A 80 -11.31 10.26 -0.29
CA GLN A 80 -11.19 10.51 -1.74
C GLN A 80 -10.66 11.91 -2.07
N LYS A 81 -9.73 12.40 -1.24
CA LYS A 81 -9.09 13.70 -1.44
C LYS A 81 -7.64 13.58 -1.92
N LEU A 82 -7.16 12.37 -2.12
CA LEU A 82 -5.82 12.18 -2.65
C LEU A 82 -5.79 12.52 -4.14
N ARG A 83 -4.92 13.42 -4.53
CA ARG A 83 -4.70 13.73 -5.94
C ARG A 83 -3.39 13.10 -6.42
N LYS A 84 -2.29 13.67 -5.98
CA LYS A 84 -0.96 13.18 -6.33
C LYS A 84 0.00 13.58 -5.21
N GLU A 85 0.72 12.62 -4.67
CA GLU A 85 1.72 12.87 -3.64
C GLU A 85 2.93 11.99 -3.86
N THR A 86 4.09 12.46 -3.40
CA THR A 86 5.33 11.71 -3.49
C THR A 86 5.74 11.29 -2.10
N LEU A 87 6.06 10.00 -1.94
CA LEU A 87 6.41 9.43 -0.65
C LEU A 87 7.35 8.24 -0.85
N GLY A 88 8.51 8.27 -0.17
CA GLY A 88 9.45 7.14 -0.22
C GLY A 88 9.98 6.82 -1.60
N GLY A 89 10.13 7.81 -2.47
CA GLY A 89 10.57 7.61 -3.84
C GLY A 89 9.48 7.08 -4.77
N CYS A 90 8.25 7.10 -4.31
CA CYS A 90 7.08 6.61 -5.02
C CYS A 90 6.09 7.75 -5.22
N VAL A 91 5.56 7.91 -6.43
CA VAL A 91 4.49 8.85 -6.71
C VAL A 91 3.17 8.10 -6.55
N ILE A 92 2.30 8.62 -5.72
CA ILE A 92 1.00 8.02 -5.40
C ILE A 92 -0.08 8.95 -5.95
N LYS A 93 -0.92 8.43 -6.83
CA LYS A 93 -2.04 9.22 -7.36
C LYS A 93 -3.31 8.38 -7.35
N MET A 94 -4.45 9.06 -7.29
CA MET A 94 -5.76 8.41 -7.31
C MET A 94 -6.51 8.83 -8.55
N VAL A 95 -6.98 7.86 -9.32
CA VAL A 95 -7.76 8.08 -10.53
C VAL A 95 -9.05 7.29 -10.36
N ASN A 96 -10.19 8.00 -10.24
CA ASN A 96 -11.47 7.42 -9.84
C ASN A 96 -11.30 6.73 -8.49
N HIS A 97 -11.60 5.45 -8.37
CA HIS A 97 -11.43 4.71 -7.11
C HIS A 97 -10.18 3.82 -7.11
N THR A 98 -9.25 4.10 -8.02
CA THR A 98 -8.04 3.31 -8.20
C THR A 98 -6.83 4.13 -7.78
N VAL A 99 -5.95 3.52 -6.98
CA VAL A 99 -4.69 4.15 -6.57
C VAL A 99 -3.57 3.60 -7.46
N ILE A 100 -2.72 4.48 -7.94
CA ILE A 100 -1.62 4.13 -8.85
C ILE A 100 -0.31 4.57 -8.23
N LEU A 101 0.65 3.64 -8.16
CA LEU A 101 1.99 3.88 -7.64
C LEU A 101 2.98 3.82 -8.79
N THR A 102 3.82 4.86 -8.91
CA THR A 102 4.92 4.88 -9.88
C THR A 102 6.19 5.32 -9.18
N LYS A 103 7.34 4.91 -9.73
CA LYS A 103 8.62 5.35 -9.19
C LYS A 103 8.83 6.82 -9.52
N GLU A 104 9.31 7.59 -8.56
CA GLU A 104 9.70 8.99 -8.79
C GLU A 104 10.92 9.04 -9.69
N GLU A 105 10.87 9.85 -10.73
CA GLU A 105 11.99 10.06 -11.65
C GLU A 105 12.89 11.20 -11.20
#